data_fdbed93969a377c3d11dd3a715b80c74
#
_entry.id   fdbed93969a377c3d11dd3a715b80c74
#
_cell.length_a   1.000
_cell.length_b   1.000
_cell.length_c   1.000
_cell.angle_alpha   90.00
_cell.angle_beta   90.00
_cell.angle_gamma   90.00
#
_symmetry.space_group_name_H-M   'P 1'
#
loop_
_entity.id
_entity.type
_entity.pdbx_description
1 polymer ?
#
loop_
_entity_poly.entity_id
_entity_poly.type
_entity_poly.pdbx_seq_one_letter_code
_entity_poly.pdbx_strand_id
1 'polypeptide(L)'
;MCIRDRSGEDPEGIFPAVLGHEGGAVVEEIGAGVTSVAVGDHVIPLYTPECGECSFCTSGKTNLCQAIRATQGQGLMPDGTSRFSLNGKTIYHYMGTSTFSEYTVLPEIAVAKVNKAAPLEKVCLLGCGITTGIGAVLNTARVEPGASVAVFGLGGVGLSAIQGAVMAKAGRIVAIDINPDKFELARQLGATDTVDPRDYDAPIQDVIVELTHGGVDYSFECVGNVDLMRSALECCHKGWGESVIVGVAGAGQEISTRPFQLVTGRVWRGTAFGGCKGRSQLPGMVEQYMDGEIKIDEFITYTMPLDDINPDKFELAMQLGATDTVNPRDYDA
;
A
#
# COMPACT_ATOMS: atom_id res chain seq x y z
N MET A 1 3.42 7.91 -1.83
CA MET A 1 3.54 8.40 -0.43
C MET A 1 2.13 8.55 0.12
N CYS A 2 1.84 7.98 1.26
CA CYS A 2 0.55 8.17 1.91
C CYS A 2 0.41 9.63 2.38
N ILE A 3 -0.76 10.24 2.21
CA ILE A 3 -0.99 11.63 2.63
C ILE A 3 -0.73 11.79 4.13
N ARG A 4 -1.06 10.77 4.93
CA ARG A 4 -0.88 10.76 6.38
C ARG A 4 0.55 10.68 6.85
N ASP A 5 1.44 10.08 6.04
CA ASP A 5 2.87 10.05 6.31
C ASP A 5 3.42 11.48 6.43
N ARG A 6 2.87 12.37 5.63
CA ARG A 6 3.31 13.77 5.54
C ARG A 6 2.62 14.69 6.55
N SER A 7 1.34 14.43 6.87
CA SER A 7 0.57 15.25 7.81
C SER A 7 0.93 15.00 9.29
N GLY A 8 1.69 13.95 9.58
CA GLY A 8 1.96 13.52 10.97
C GLY A 8 0.80 12.77 11.62
N GLU A 9 -0.26 12.44 10.87
CA GLU A 9 -1.40 11.65 11.36
C GLU A 9 -1.13 10.14 11.30
N ASP A 10 0.02 9.73 10.76
CA ASP A 10 0.46 8.35 10.81
C ASP A 10 0.82 7.99 12.27
N PRO A 11 0.24 6.92 12.82
CA PRO A 11 0.54 6.48 14.18
C PRO A 11 2.01 6.06 14.41
N GLU A 12 2.75 5.81 13.34
CA GLU A 12 4.18 5.47 13.36
C GLU A 12 5.08 6.64 12.90
N GLY A 13 4.50 7.81 12.61
CA GLY A 13 5.24 8.97 12.13
C GLY A 13 6.18 9.55 13.18
N ILE A 14 7.47 9.64 12.87
CA ILE A 14 8.50 10.23 13.72
C ILE A 14 9.15 11.39 12.95
N PHE A 15 9.19 12.56 13.57
CA PHE A 15 9.78 13.76 12.99
C PHE A 15 10.90 14.31 13.89
N PRO A 16 11.94 14.95 13.30
CA PRO A 16 12.18 15.13 11.86
C PRO A 16 12.67 13.84 11.20
N ALA A 17 12.21 13.54 9.98
CA ALA A 17 12.57 12.34 9.25
C ALA A 17 12.81 12.60 7.76
N VAL A 18 13.64 11.78 7.14
CA VAL A 18 13.68 11.66 5.68
C VAL A 18 12.54 10.77 5.25
N LEU A 19 11.55 11.31 4.54
CA LEU A 19 10.34 10.60 4.10
C LEU A 19 10.61 9.65 2.91
N GLY A 20 9.54 9.04 2.41
CA GLY A 20 9.54 8.13 1.27
C GLY A 20 9.76 6.67 1.66
N HIS A 21 8.96 5.78 1.06
CA HIS A 21 9.06 4.33 1.32
C HIS A 21 8.89 3.48 0.05
N GLU A 22 8.62 4.10 -1.09
CA GLU A 22 8.67 3.47 -2.41
C GLU A 22 9.94 3.94 -3.11
N GLY A 23 10.83 3.02 -3.42
CA GLY A 23 12.11 3.34 -4.02
C GLY A 23 12.63 2.21 -4.90
N GLY A 24 13.39 2.59 -5.91
CA GLY A 24 14.23 1.69 -6.69
C GLY A 24 15.67 2.18 -6.57
N ALA A 25 16.59 1.31 -6.22
CA ALA A 25 17.96 1.71 -5.93
C ALA A 25 18.99 0.73 -6.51
N VAL A 26 20.22 1.20 -6.63
CA VAL A 26 21.41 0.39 -6.93
C VAL A 26 22.25 0.29 -5.68
N VAL A 27 22.73 -0.89 -5.35
CA VAL A 27 23.62 -1.08 -4.21
C VAL A 27 24.98 -0.46 -4.51
N GLU A 28 25.35 0.57 -3.75
CA GLU A 28 26.65 1.27 -3.88
C GLU A 28 27.71 0.66 -2.95
N GLU A 29 27.32 0.27 -1.73
CA GLU A 29 28.22 -0.29 -0.72
C GLU A 29 27.49 -1.34 0.11
N ILE A 30 28.23 -2.33 0.61
CA ILE A 30 27.72 -3.38 1.51
C ILE A 30 28.48 -3.39 2.83
N GLY A 31 27.76 -3.53 3.94
CA GLY A 31 28.35 -3.70 5.24
C GLY A 31 28.95 -5.09 5.45
N ALA A 32 29.78 -5.22 6.48
CA ALA A 32 30.38 -6.51 6.85
C ALA A 32 29.28 -7.54 7.20
N GLY A 33 29.34 -8.72 6.58
CA GLY A 33 28.40 -9.82 6.82
C GLY A 33 27.17 -9.83 5.92
N VAL A 34 26.98 -8.82 5.04
CA VAL A 34 25.93 -8.84 4.01
C VAL A 34 26.27 -9.87 2.96
N THR A 35 25.32 -10.74 2.63
CA THR A 35 25.52 -11.87 1.72
C THR A 35 24.47 -11.98 0.62
N SER A 36 23.29 -11.39 0.79
CA SER A 36 22.16 -11.52 -0.16
C SER A 36 22.20 -10.53 -1.33
N VAL A 37 23.00 -9.48 -1.22
CA VAL A 37 23.18 -8.47 -2.26
C VAL A 37 24.67 -8.13 -2.45
N ALA A 38 25.03 -7.61 -3.62
CA ALA A 38 26.35 -7.15 -3.97
C ALA A 38 26.30 -5.75 -4.60
N VAL A 39 27.42 -5.04 -4.60
CA VAL A 39 27.55 -3.74 -5.29
C VAL A 39 27.13 -3.88 -6.75
N GLY A 40 26.31 -2.93 -7.21
CA GLY A 40 25.71 -2.91 -8.54
C GLY A 40 24.46 -3.77 -8.70
N ASP A 41 23.93 -4.40 -7.64
CA ASP A 41 22.62 -5.04 -7.69
C ASP A 41 21.48 -4.02 -7.67
N HIS A 42 20.44 -4.25 -8.44
CA HIS A 42 19.20 -3.50 -8.41
C HIS A 42 18.31 -4.03 -7.27
N VAL A 43 17.75 -3.11 -6.50
CA VAL A 43 17.00 -3.47 -5.29
C VAL A 43 15.77 -2.56 -5.09
N ILE A 44 14.78 -3.09 -4.39
CA ILE A 44 13.64 -2.33 -3.88
C ILE A 44 13.70 -2.35 -2.34
N PRO A 45 13.75 -1.17 -1.68
CA PRO A 45 13.60 -1.05 -0.24
C PRO A 45 12.26 -1.57 0.26
N LEU A 46 12.26 -2.22 1.42
CA LEU A 46 11.07 -2.83 2.01
C LEU A 46 10.80 -2.25 3.40
N TYR A 47 9.69 -1.54 3.55
CA TYR A 47 9.23 -1.09 4.87
C TYR A 47 8.68 -2.26 5.72
N THR A 48 8.34 -3.38 5.09
CA THR A 48 8.02 -4.64 5.76
C THR A 48 9.17 -5.61 5.53
N PRO A 49 10.13 -5.72 6.48
CA PRO A 49 11.30 -6.58 6.32
C PRO A 49 10.94 -8.06 6.34
N GLU A 50 11.87 -8.91 5.87
CA GLU A 50 11.73 -10.37 5.92
C GLU A 50 13.08 -11.00 6.28
N CYS A 51 13.25 -11.44 7.54
CA CYS A 51 14.48 -12.13 7.97
C CYS A 51 14.49 -13.62 7.59
N GLY A 52 13.32 -14.22 7.35
CA GLY A 52 13.19 -15.65 7.03
C GLY A 52 13.26 -16.61 8.24
N GLU A 53 13.64 -16.14 9.43
CA GLU A 53 13.98 -16.98 10.58
C GLU A 53 13.02 -16.81 11.78
N CYS A 54 12.52 -15.59 12.03
CA CYS A 54 11.64 -15.35 13.18
C CYS A 54 10.32 -16.14 13.05
N SER A 55 9.68 -16.37 14.19
CA SER A 55 8.41 -17.10 14.24
C SER A 55 7.30 -16.52 13.36
N PHE A 56 7.32 -15.21 13.09
CA PHE A 56 6.40 -14.55 12.16
C PHE A 56 6.71 -14.93 10.72
N CYS A 57 7.97 -14.88 10.30
CA CYS A 57 8.37 -15.27 8.94
C CYS A 57 8.11 -16.75 8.66
N THR A 58 8.38 -17.63 9.64
CA THR A 58 8.27 -19.09 9.48
C THR A 58 6.88 -19.63 9.74
N SER A 59 5.96 -18.83 10.31
CA SER A 59 4.60 -19.26 10.68
C SER A 59 3.71 -19.63 9.49
N GLY A 60 3.98 -19.10 8.30
CA GLY A 60 3.06 -19.16 7.15
C GLY A 60 1.76 -18.35 7.31
N LYS A 61 1.61 -17.59 8.41
CA LYS A 61 0.36 -16.87 8.76
C LYS A 61 0.43 -15.37 8.52
N THR A 62 1.62 -14.79 8.43
CA THR A 62 1.81 -13.35 8.33
C THR A 62 3.11 -13.01 7.61
N ASN A 63 3.16 -11.80 7.04
CA ASN A 63 4.35 -11.17 6.47
C ASN A 63 5.04 -10.21 7.44
N LEU A 64 4.50 -9.98 8.65
CA LEU A 64 4.93 -8.94 9.58
C LEU A 64 6.14 -9.41 10.41
N CYS A 65 7.31 -9.48 9.81
CA CYS A 65 8.59 -9.80 10.46
C CYS A 65 8.85 -8.86 11.65
N GLN A 66 9.31 -9.44 12.77
CA GLN A 66 9.56 -8.69 14.00
C GLN A 66 11.04 -8.44 14.28
N ALA A 67 11.96 -8.92 13.43
CA ALA A 67 13.40 -8.94 13.72
C ALA A 67 14.00 -7.56 14.03
N ILE A 68 13.52 -6.51 13.34
CA ILE A 68 13.99 -5.12 13.52
C ILE A 68 12.87 -4.15 13.88
N ARG A 69 11.66 -4.65 14.16
CA ARG A 69 10.46 -3.81 14.33
C ARG A 69 10.62 -2.79 15.46
N ALA A 70 11.26 -3.17 16.54
CA ALA A 70 11.44 -2.30 17.72
C ALA A 70 12.24 -1.03 17.42
N THR A 71 13.31 -1.13 16.64
CA THR A 71 14.12 0.04 16.22
C THR A 71 13.54 0.76 15.00
N GLN A 72 13.00 0.01 14.06
CA GLN A 72 12.34 0.57 12.88
C GLN A 72 11.18 1.50 13.26
N GLY A 73 10.34 1.10 14.23
CA GLY A 73 9.25 1.93 14.74
C GLY A 73 9.71 3.19 15.50
N GLN A 74 11.00 3.29 15.82
CA GLN A 74 11.63 4.49 16.41
C GLN A 74 12.40 5.32 15.37
N GLY A 75 12.30 4.97 14.09
CA GLY A 75 13.04 5.62 13.01
C GLY A 75 14.55 5.38 13.07
N LEU A 76 14.98 4.24 13.64
CA LEU A 76 16.39 3.90 13.85
C LEU A 76 16.77 2.61 13.14
N MET A 77 18.05 2.48 12.84
CA MET A 77 18.67 1.24 12.39
C MET A 77 18.69 0.18 13.51
N PRO A 78 18.94 -1.10 13.22
CA PRO A 78 18.99 -2.18 14.23
C PRO A 78 19.97 -1.93 15.37
N ASP A 79 21.02 -1.13 15.17
CA ASP A 79 22.01 -0.74 16.18
C ASP A 79 21.54 0.42 17.09
N GLY A 80 20.29 0.90 16.91
CA GLY A 80 19.73 1.98 17.70
C GLY A 80 20.19 3.37 17.30
N THR A 81 20.83 3.53 16.14
CA THR A 81 21.28 4.83 15.62
C THR A 81 20.60 5.22 14.31
N SER A 82 20.64 6.51 13.96
CA SER A 82 20.25 6.98 12.63
C SER A 82 21.47 7.17 11.74
N ARG A 83 21.29 7.07 10.44
CA ARG A 83 22.29 7.39 9.42
C ARG A 83 22.13 8.81 8.86
N PHE A 84 21.08 9.50 9.28
CA PHE A 84 20.81 10.87 8.85
C PHE A 84 21.04 11.86 9.98
N SER A 85 21.60 13.01 9.63
CA SER A 85 21.75 14.15 10.54
C SER A 85 21.73 15.48 9.79
N LEU A 86 21.25 16.53 10.44
CA LEU A 86 21.30 17.90 9.95
C LEU A 86 21.83 18.80 11.05
N ASN A 87 22.93 19.52 10.79
CA ASN A 87 23.57 20.40 11.77
C ASN A 87 23.85 19.73 13.14
N GLY A 88 24.23 18.46 13.12
CA GLY A 88 24.50 17.67 14.33
C GLY A 88 23.28 17.16 15.09
N LYS A 89 22.07 17.42 14.59
CA LYS A 89 20.82 16.87 15.11
C LYS A 89 20.43 15.61 14.34
N THR A 90 19.94 14.60 15.05
CA THR A 90 19.45 13.36 14.45
C THR A 90 18.22 13.62 13.60
N ILE A 91 18.22 13.09 12.36
CA ILE A 91 17.06 12.97 11.49
C ILE A 91 16.71 11.48 11.43
N TYR A 92 15.44 11.13 11.59
CA TYR A 92 15.01 9.74 11.69
C TYR A 92 14.79 9.10 10.31
N HIS A 93 14.85 7.77 10.29
CA HIS A 93 14.44 6.98 9.14
C HIS A 93 12.92 6.84 9.11
N TYR A 94 12.29 7.21 7.99
CA TYR A 94 10.87 6.95 7.80
C TYR A 94 10.66 5.51 7.35
N MET A 95 9.87 4.75 8.12
CA MET A 95 9.54 3.34 7.87
C MET A 95 10.78 2.42 7.64
N GLY A 96 11.96 2.85 8.10
CA GLY A 96 13.22 2.14 7.87
C GLY A 96 13.74 2.18 6.43
N THR A 97 13.20 3.02 5.56
CA THR A 97 13.51 3.06 4.12
C THR A 97 14.01 4.43 3.66
N SER A 98 13.32 5.53 3.97
CA SER A 98 13.73 6.91 3.67
C SER A 98 14.12 7.13 2.21
N THR A 99 13.23 6.80 1.28
CA THR A 99 13.56 6.78 -0.16
C THR A 99 13.53 8.15 -0.83
N PHE A 100 13.13 9.24 -0.14
CA PHE A 100 13.29 10.61 -0.63
C PHE A 100 14.68 11.14 -0.31
N SER A 101 15.69 10.42 -0.76
CA SER A 101 17.11 10.76 -0.63
C SER A 101 17.90 10.14 -1.77
N GLU A 102 19.02 10.74 -2.14
CA GLU A 102 19.93 10.18 -3.14
C GLU A 102 20.58 8.88 -2.65
N TYR A 103 20.81 8.78 -1.34
CA TYR A 103 21.38 7.60 -0.68
C TYR A 103 20.60 7.29 0.60
N THR A 104 20.39 6.00 0.85
CA THR A 104 19.84 5.50 2.11
C THR A 104 20.60 4.25 2.57
N VAL A 105 20.62 4.02 3.88
CA VAL A 105 21.21 2.81 4.46
C VAL A 105 20.09 1.92 5.00
N LEU A 106 20.11 0.67 4.62
CA LEU A 106 19.04 -0.29 4.89
C LEU A 106 19.61 -1.55 5.56
N PRO A 107 18.88 -2.19 6.50
CA PRO A 107 19.19 -3.54 6.91
C PRO A 107 19.02 -4.51 5.74
N GLU A 108 19.91 -5.51 5.63
CA GLU A 108 19.87 -6.53 4.56
C GLU A 108 18.49 -7.20 4.43
N ILE A 109 17.81 -7.42 5.56
CA ILE A 109 16.46 -8.04 5.58
C ILE A 109 15.33 -7.12 5.09
N ALA A 110 15.63 -5.86 4.88
CA ALA A 110 14.71 -4.83 4.36
C ALA A 110 15.02 -4.47 2.88
N VAL A 111 15.63 -5.38 2.13
CA VAL A 111 16.02 -5.16 0.73
C VAL A 111 15.60 -6.35 -0.12
N ALA A 112 14.84 -6.12 -1.18
CA ALA A 112 14.54 -7.13 -2.22
C ALA A 112 15.43 -6.91 -3.44
N LYS A 113 16.25 -7.89 -3.79
CA LYS A 113 17.04 -7.89 -5.02
C LYS A 113 16.15 -8.23 -6.20
N VAL A 114 16.20 -7.41 -7.24
CA VAL A 114 15.36 -7.52 -8.43
C VAL A 114 16.18 -7.62 -9.72
N ASN A 115 15.49 -7.93 -10.82
CA ASN A 115 16.11 -8.02 -12.13
C ASN A 115 16.76 -6.69 -12.54
N LYS A 116 18.04 -6.73 -12.93
CA LYS A 116 18.78 -5.52 -13.36
C LYS A 116 18.25 -4.87 -14.63
N ALA A 117 17.49 -5.61 -15.45
CA ALA A 117 16.85 -5.05 -16.63
C ALA A 117 15.54 -4.33 -16.33
N ALA A 118 14.99 -4.47 -15.12
CA ALA A 118 13.76 -3.79 -14.73
C ALA A 118 13.98 -2.28 -14.56
N PRO A 119 13.08 -1.43 -15.10
CA PRO A 119 13.17 0.02 -14.98
C PRO A 119 12.84 0.41 -13.52
N LEU A 120 13.85 0.84 -12.76
CA LEU A 120 13.74 1.13 -11.34
C LEU A 120 12.72 2.24 -11.04
N GLU A 121 12.61 3.24 -11.93
CA GLU A 121 11.65 4.33 -11.84
C GLU A 121 10.18 3.89 -11.94
N LYS A 122 9.94 2.67 -12.37
CA LYS A 122 8.61 2.06 -12.46
C LYS A 122 8.40 1.01 -11.39
N VAL A 123 9.31 0.03 -11.30
CA VAL A 123 9.17 -1.09 -10.35
C VAL A 123 9.29 -0.67 -8.89
N CYS A 124 9.77 0.55 -8.60
CA CYS A 124 9.74 1.12 -7.25
C CYS A 124 8.33 1.15 -6.64
N LEU A 125 7.28 1.27 -7.45
CA LEU A 125 5.88 1.25 -7.00
C LEU A 125 5.44 -0.12 -6.44
N LEU A 126 6.19 -1.18 -6.76
CA LEU A 126 6.02 -2.48 -6.10
C LEU A 126 6.52 -2.47 -4.64
N GLY A 127 7.28 -1.47 -4.24
CA GLY A 127 7.72 -1.31 -2.84
C GLY A 127 6.57 -1.10 -1.85
N CYS A 128 5.38 -0.66 -2.31
CA CYS A 128 4.23 -0.46 -1.45
C CYS A 128 2.88 -0.65 -2.20
N GLY A 129 2.43 0.37 -2.91
CA GLY A 129 1.03 0.51 -3.35
C GLY A 129 0.54 -0.65 -4.21
N ILE A 130 1.28 -1.01 -5.24
CA ILE A 130 0.87 -2.07 -6.18
C ILE A 130 0.86 -3.44 -5.50
N THR A 131 1.92 -3.76 -4.79
CA THR A 131 2.02 -5.02 -4.02
C THR A 131 0.93 -5.12 -2.96
N THR A 132 0.61 -4.01 -2.28
CA THR A 132 -0.46 -3.96 -1.28
C THR A 132 -1.82 -4.30 -1.89
N GLY A 133 -2.19 -3.69 -3.01
CA GLY A 133 -3.48 -3.94 -3.65
C GLY A 133 -3.60 -5.37 -4.20
N ILE A 134 -2.64 -5.80 -5.01
CA ILE A 134 -2.63 -7.17 -5.57
C ILE A 134 -2.58 -8.21 -4.46
N GLY A 135 -1.71 -8.03 -3.47
CA GLY A 135 -1.55 -8.96 -2.36
C GLY A 135 -2.76 -9.02 -1.43
N ALA A 136 -3.49 -7.91 -1.22
CA ALA A 136 -4.74 -7.92 -0.47
C ALA A 136 -5.72 -8.95 -1.05
N VAL A 137 -5.79 -9.03 -2.37
CA VAL A 137 -6.65 -9.96 -3.09
C VAL A 137 -6.10 -11.39 -3.09
N LEU A 138 -4.82 -11.57 -3.47
CA LEU A 138 -4.23 -12.89 -3.71
C LEU A 138 -3.74 -13.59 -2.44
N ASN A 139 -3.12 -12.85 -1.52
CA ASN A 139 -2.49 -13.42 -0.32
C ASN A 139 -3.42 -13.36 0.90
N THR A 140 -4.11 -12.20 1.09
CA THR A 140 -4.91 -11.96 2.29
C THR A 140 -6.30 -12.55 2.16
N ALA A 141 -7.12 -12.07 1.23
CA ALA A 141 -8.47 -12.56 0.99
C ALA A 141 -8.50 -13.91 0.27
N ARG A 142 -7.51 -14.16 -0.60
CA ARG A 142 -7.45 -15.36 -1.45
C ARG A 142 -8.72 -15.51 -2.28
N VAL A 143 -9.05 -14.44 -2.98
CA VAL A 143 -10.27 -14.35 -3.79
C VAL A 143 -10.37 -15.55 -4.74
N GLU A 144 -11.51 -16.21 -4.72
CA GLU A 144 -11.78 -17.39 -5.51
C GLU A 144 -12.18 -17.03 -6.95
N PRO A 145 -11.84 -17.88 -7.95
CA PRO A 145 -12.30 -17.68 -9.32
C PRO A 145 -13.83 -17.60 -9.39
N GLY A 146 -14.34 -16.63 -10.15
CA GLY A 146 -15.78 -16.39 -10.32
C GLY A 146 -16.42 -15.54 -9.22
N ALA A 147 -15.70 -15.23 -8.15
CA ALA A 147 -16.21 -14.41 -7.04
C ALA A 147 -16.55 -12.98 -7.48
N SER A 148 -17.46 -12.35 -6.73
CA SER A 148 -17.78 -10.92 -6.83
C SER A 148 -16.95 -10.10 -5.86
N VAL A 149 -16.41 -8.99 -6.34
CA VAL A 149 -15.48 -8.12 -5.62
C VAL A 149 -15.95 -6.68 -5.67
N ALA A 150 -15.90 -5.94 -4.54
CA ALA A 150 -16.10 -4.50 -4.47
C ALA A 150 -14.82 -3.81 -3.99
N VAL A 151 -14.36 -2.76 -4.69
CA VAL A 151 -13.17 -1.99 -4.34
C VAL A 151 -13.58 -0.55 -4.07
N PHE A 152 -13.39 -0.09 -2.84
CA PHE A 152 -13.70 1.26 -2.38
C PHE A 152 -12.45 2.12 -2.43
N GLY A 153 -12.46 3.14 -3.28
CA GLY A 153 -11.33 4.03 -3.54
C GLY A 153 -10.44 3.55 -4.67
N LEU A 154 -10.32 4.37 -5.72
CA LEU A 154 -9.57 4.09 -6.94
C LEU A 154 -8.26 4.89 -7.01
N GLY A 155 -7.55 4.96 -5.89
CA GLY A 155 -6.14 5.35 -5.83
C GLY A 155 -5.23 4.21 -6.28
N GLY A 156 -3.91 4.37 -6.20
CA GLY A 156 -2.93 3.36 -6.61
C GLY A 156 -3.17 1.98 -5.99
N VAL A 157 -3.53 1.92 -4.70
CA VAL A 157 -3.83 0.65 -4.02
C VAL A 157 -5.12 0.00 -4.53
N GLY A 158 -6.21 0.79 -4.67
CA GLY A 158 -7.49 0.24 -5.14
C GLY A 158 -7.45 -0.22 -6.60
N LEU A 159 -6.81 0.55 -7.48
CA LEU A 159 -6.58 0.14 -8.87
C LEU A 159 -5.72 -1.15 -8.95
N SER A 160 -4.76 -1.30 -8.04
CA SER A 160 -3.97 -2.52 -7.93
C SER A 160 -4.78 -3.70 -7.38
N ALA A 161 -5.73 -3.45 -6.47
CA ALA A 161 -6.67 -4.48 -6.02
C ALA A 161 -7.58 -4.96 -7.17
N ILE A 162 -7.97 -4.07 -8.09
CA ILE A 162 -8.68 -4.46 -9.32
C ILE A 162 -7.83 -5.41 -10.16
N GLN A 163 -6.54 -5.10 -10.40
CA GLN A 163 -5.64 -6.02 -11.10
C GLN A 163 -5.53 -7.36 -10.37
N GLY A 164 -5.38 -7.35 -9.05
CA GLY A 164 -5.37 -8.57 -8.24
C GLY A 164 -6.65 -9.40 -8.42
N ALA A 165 -7.83 -8.75 -8.48
CA ALA A 165 -9.10 -9.43 -8.71
C ALA A 165 -9.18 -10.07 -10.12
N VAL A 166 -8.63 -9.40 -11.14
CA VAL A 166 -8.49 -10.00 -12.48
C VAL A 166 -7.55 -11.21 -12.46
N MET A 167 -6.39 -11.09 -11.80
CA MET A 167 -5.44 -12.20 -11.65
C MET A 167 -6.08 -13.39 -10.89
N ALA A 168 -6.94 -13.13 -9.90
CA ALA A 168 -7.73 -14.13 -9.19
C ALA A 168 -8.88 -14.71 -10.02
N LYS A 169 -9.13 -14.18 -11.23
CA LYS A 169 -10.25 -14.55 -12.10
C LYS A 169 -11.61 -14.30 -11.46
N ALA A 170 -11.75 -13.19 -10.74
CA ALA A 170 -13.05 -12.74 -10.22
C ALA A 170 -14.07 -12.60 -11.37
N GLY A 171 -15.31 -12.97 -11.10
CA GLY A 171 -16.38 -12.92 -12.12
C GLY A 171 -17.02 -11.54 -12.25
N ARG A 172 -16.99 -10.75 -11.19
CA ARG A 172 -17.50 -9.39 -11.17
C ARG A 172 -16.61 -8.49 -10.30
N ILE A 173 -16.28 -7.30 -10.80
CA ILE A 173 -15.41 -6.35 -10.10
C ILE A 173 -16.07 -4.98 -10.13
N VAL A 174 -16.61 -4.55 -8.99
CA VAL A 174 -17.28 -3.26 -8.82
C VAL A 174 -16.28 -2.25 -8.26
N ALA A 175 -15.97 -1.22 -9.03
CA ALA A 175 -15.06 -0.14 -8.66
C ALA A 175 -15.86 1.08 -8.16
N ILE A 176 -15.57 1.55 -6.95
CA ILE A 176 -16.33 2.61 -6.26
C ILE A 176 -15.40 3.78 -5.95
N ASP A 177 -15.71 4.97 -6.44
CA ASP A 177 -15.00 6.22 -6.13
C ASP A 177 -15.92 7.41 -6.31
N ILE A 178 -15.64 8.52 -5.62
CA ILE A 178 -16.31 9.80 -5.79
C ILE A 178 -15.74 10.61 -6.96
N ASN A 179 -14.63 10.22 -7.55
CA ASN A 179 -14.02 10.87 -8.71
C ASN A 179 -14.21 10.03 -9.98
N PRO A 180 -15.16 10.41 -10.88
CA PRO A 180 -15.45 9.65 -12.08
C PRO A 180 -14.29 9.63 -13.09
N ASP A 181 -13.32 10.54 -13.02
CA ASP A 181 -12.14 10.55 -13.90
C ASP A 181 -11.30 9.28 -13.77
N LYS A 182 -11.41 8.58 -12.62
CA LYS A 182 -10.70 7.33 -12.36
C LYS A 182 -11.37 6.09 -12.96
N PHE A 183 -12.63 6.19 -13.37
CA PHE A 183 -13.41 5.05 -13.82
C PHE A 183 -12.89 4.44 -15.12
N GLU A 184 -12.39 5.28 -16.04
CA GLU A 184 -11.84 4.78 -17.29
C GLU A 184 -10.63 3.89 -17.05
N LEU A 185 -9.69 4.33 -16.21
CA LEU A 185 -8.53 3.52 -15.85
C LEU A 185 -8.94 2.24 -15.08
N ALA A 186 -9.93 2.33 -14.19
CA ALA A 186 -10.44 1.15 -13.50
C ALA A 186 -10.98 0.10 -14.47
N ARG A 187 -11.73 0.51 -15.52
CA ARG A 187 -12.20 -0.40 -16.57
C ARG A 187 -11.07 -1.00 -17.39
N GLN A 188 -10.07 -0.20 -17.75
CA GLN A 188 -8.87 -0.67 -18.47
C GLN A 188 -8.08 -1.71 -17.66
N LEU A 189 -8.11 -1.60 -16.33
CA LEU A 189 -7.50 -2.55 -15.40
C LEU A 189 -8.40 -3.76 -15.09
N GLY A 190 -9.65 -3.77 -15.57
CA GLY A 190 -10.55 -4.91 -15.52
C GLY A 190 -11.78 -4.79 -14.63
N ALA A 191 -12.12 -3.60 -14.14
CA ALA A 191 -13.41 -3.38 -13.46
C ALA A 191 -14.58 -3.64 -14.42
N THR A 192 -15.56 -4.41 -13.97
CA THR A 192 -16.78 -4.71 -14.74
C THR A 192 -17.85 -3.64 -14.58
N ASP A 193 -17.91 -3.03 -13.40
CA ASP A 193 -18.86 -2.01 -13.03
C ASP A 193 -18.14 -0.84 -12.34
N THR A 194 -18.66 0.37 -12.50
CA THR A 194 -18.17 1.56 -11.78
C THR A 194 -19.35 2.26 -11.11
N VAL A 195 -19.18 2.71 -9.89
CA VAL A 195 -20.22 3.34 -9.08
C VAL A 195 -19.70 4.62 -8.44
N ASP A 196 -20.36 5.75 -8.71
CA ASP A 196 -20.20 6.97 -7.95
C ASP A 196 -21.26 7.00 -6.83
N PRO A 197 -20.89 6.98 -5.55
CA PRO A 197 -21.87 7.02 -4.46
C PRO A 197 -22.78 8.24 -4.47
N ARG A 198 -22.37 9.34 -5.12
CA ARG A 198 -23.15 10.58 -5.19
C ARG A 198 -24.32 10.51 -6.15
N ASP A 199 -24.36 9.51 -7.02
CA ASP A 199 -25.46 9.28 -7.96
C ASP A 199 -26.68 8.61 -7.30
N TYR A 200 -26.59 8.28 -6.00
CA TYR A 200 -27.60 7.53 -5.28
C TYR A 200 -28.00 8.21 -3.97
N ASP A 201 -29.30 8.22 -3.67
CA ASP A 201 -29.84 8.67 -2.37
C ASP A 201 -29.65 7.60 -1.27
N ALA A 202 -29.50 6.34 -1.66
CA ALA A 202 -29.30 5.22 -0.73
C ALA A 202 -27.84 5.10 -0.25
N PRO A 203 -27.59 4.57 0.94
CA PRO A 203 -26.24 4.26 1.42
C PRO A 203 -25.52 3.34 0.43
N ILE A 204 -24.22 3.58 0.22
CA ILE A 204 -23.45 2.87 -0.83
C ILE A 204 -23.46 1.35 -0.64
N GLN A 205 -23.45 0.84 0.59
CA GLN A 205 -23.54 -0.60 0.85
C GLN A 205 -24.84 -1.20 0.35
N ASP A 206 -25.96 -0.48 0.46
CA ASP A 206 -27.26 -0.94 0.00
C ASP A 206 -27.32 -0.95 -1.53
N VAL A 207 -26.72 0.06 -2.18
CA VAL A 207 -26.58 0.12 -3.65
C VAL A 207 -25.78 -1.11 -4.15
N ILE A 208 -24.66 -1.44 -3.50
CA ILE A 208 -23.84 -2.59 -3.90
C ILE A 208 -24.60 -3.91 -3.67
N VAL A 209 -25.32 -4.04 -2.54
CA VAL A 209 -26.14 -5.23 -2.26
C VAL A 209 -27.22 -5.42 -3.31
N GLU A 210 -27.90 -4.36 -3.74
CA GLU A 210 -28.90 -4.41 -4.81
C GLU A 210 -28.27 -4.78 -6.15
N LEU A 211 -27.19 -4.09 -6.54
CA LEU A 211 -26.46 -4.28 -7.79
C LEU A 211 -25.93 -5.72 -7.92
N THR A 212 -25.56 -6.35 -6.82
CA THR A 212 -24.98 -7.70 -6.78
C THR A 212 -25.96 -8.80 -6.34
N HIS A 213 -27.24 -8.45 -6.16
CA HIS A 213 -28.32 -9.36 -5.79
C HIS A 213 -28.08 -10.11 -4.46
N GLY A 214 -27.55 -9.39 -3.46
CA GLY A 214 -27.38 -9.93 -2.10
C GLY A 214 -26.06 -9.60 -1.43
N GLY A 215 -25.18 -8.89 -2.12
CA GLY A 215 -23.87 -8.47 -1.65
C GLY A 215 -22.74 -9.12 -2.43
N VAL A 216 -21.51 -8.68 -2.17
CA VAL A 216 -20.29 -9.22 -2.79
C VAL A 216 -19.66 -10.31 -1.90
N ASP A 217 -18.86 -11.20 -2.51
CA ASP A 217 -18.07 -12.19 -1.79
C ASP A 217 -16.92 -11.53 -1.04
N TYR A 218 -16.27 -10.53 -1.67
CA TYR A 218 -15.15 -9.82 -1.10
C TYR A 218 -15.27 -8.31 -1.30
N SER A 219 -14.85 -7.53 -0.29
CA SER A 219 -14.70 -6.09 -0.44
C SER A 219 -13.33 -5.63 0.05
N PHE A 220 -12.78 -4.59 -0.60
CA PHE A 220 -11.50 -3.98 -0.26
C PHE A 220 -11.69 -2.50 -0.01
N GLU A 221 -11.42 -2.05 1.22
CA GLU A 221 -11.43 -0.63 1.56
C GLU A 221 -10.02 -0.07 1.41
N CYS A 222 -9.83 0.84 0.43
CA CYS A 222 -8.53 1.36 0.02
C CYS A 222 -8.38 2.89 0.22
N VAL A 223 -9.27 3.52 0.99
CA VAL A 223 -9.27 4.96 1.27
C VAL A 223 -8.67 5.27 2.64
N GLY A 224 -8.96 4.42 3.63
CA GLY A 224 -8.63 4.64 5.03
C GLY A 224 -9.68 5.50 5.75
N ASN A 225 -10.95 5.35 5.41
CA ASN A 225 -12.06 6.04 6.05
C ASN A 225 -12.89 5.03 6.86
N VAL A 226 -13.09 5.30 8.15
CA VAL A 226 -13.76 4.36 9.07
C VAL A 226 -15.21 4.10 8.72
N ASP A 227 -15.92 5.07 8.16
CA ASP A 227 -17.30 4.90 7.70
C ASP A 227 -17.36 4.04 6.43
N LEU A 228 -16.40 4.22 5.51
CA LEU A 228 -16.27 3.36 4.33
C LEU A 228 -15.83 1.94 4.70
N MET A 229 -14.98 1.76 5.71
CA MET A 229 -14.63 0.43 6.23
C MET A 229 -15.89 -0.33 6.68
N ARG A 230 -16.81 0.37 7.36
CA ARG A 230 -18.10 -0.19 7.74
C ARG A 230 -18.97 -0.50 6.53
N SER A 231 -19.08 0.42 5.59
CA SER A 231 -19.86 0.22 4.35
C SER A 231 -19.33 -0.95 3.53
N ALA A 232 -17.99 -1.10 3.45
CA ALA A 232 -17.35 -2.21 2.79
C ALA A 232 -17.68 -3.56 3.45
N LEU A 233 -17.74 -3.63 4.79
CA LEU A 233 -18.20 -4.82 5.48
C LEU A 233 -19.68 -5.12 5.20
N GLU A 234 -20.54 -4.09 5.29
CA GLU A 234 -21.98 -4.24 5.20
C GLU A 234 -22.46 -4.55 3.77
N CYS A 235 -21.67 -4.21 2.72
CA CYS A 235 -21.97 -4.59 1.34
C CYS A 235 -21.62 -6.05 0.99
N CYS A 236 -20.85 -6.76 1.83
CA CYS A 236 -20.62 -8.17 1.66
C CYS A 236 -21.86 -8.97 1.99
N HIS A 237 -22.09 -10.10 1.32
CA HIS A 237 -23.25 -10.91 1.63
C HIS A 237 -23.09 -11.67 2.97
N LYS A 238 -24.22 -12.07 3.53
CA LYS A 238 -24.26 -12.89 4.76
C LYS A 238 -23.77 -14.31 4.48
N GLY A 239 -23.19 -14.91 5.48
CA GLY A 239 -22.74 -16.31 5.44
C GLY A 239 -21.23 -16.45 5.30
N TRP A 240 -20.60 -15.82 4.27
CA TRP A 240 -19.16 -15.97 4.03
C TRP A 240 -18.47 -14.71 3.46
N GLY A 241 -19.19 -13.59 3.29
CA GLY A 241 -18.61 -12.38 2.73
C GLY A 241 -17.46 -11.85 3.58
N GLU A 242 -16.34 -11.51 2.96
CA GLU A 242 -15.13 -11.02 3.61
C GLU A 242 -14.80 -9.58 3.20
N SER A 243 -14.61 -8.71 4.18
CA SER A 243 -14.16 -7.32 3.96
C SER A 243 -12.73 -7.15 4.45
N VAL A 244 -11.86 -6.63 3.59
CA VAL A 244 -10.45 -6.37 3.88
C VAL A 244 -10.22 -4.88 4.02
N ILE A 245 -9.73 -4.45 5.19
CA ILE A 245 -9.24 -3.11 5.44
C ILE A 245 -7.81 -3.03 4.91
N VAL A 246 -7.59 -2.18 3.92
CA VAL A 246 -6.30 -1.91 3.29
C VAL A 246 -5.86 -0.47 3.56
N GLY A 247 -6.81 0.45 3.53
CA GLY A 247 -6.58 1.87 3.81
C GLY A 247 -6.20 2.12 5.27
N VAL A 248 -5.27 3.07 5.48
CA VAL A 248 -4.81 3.46 6.82
C VAL A 248 -5.68 4.59 7.36
N ALA A 249 -6.41 4.35 8.45
CA ALA A 249 -7.18 5.37 9.15
C ALA A 249 -6.27 6.30 9.97
N GLY A 250 -6.72 7.53 10.26
CA GLY A 250 -5.97 8.48 11.11
C GLY A 250 -5.78 7.94 12.53
N ALA A 251 -4.67 8.36 13.17
CA ALA A 251 -4.37 7.96 14.54
C ALA A 251 -5.55 8.25 15.48
N GLY A 252 -5.92 7.28 16.32
CA GLY A 252 -7.02 7.39 17.27
C GLY A 252 -8.43 7.20 16.69
N GLN A 253 -8.59 6.99 15.40
CA GLN A 253 -9.88 6.63 14.82
C GLN A 253 -10.20 5.15 15.08
N GLU A 254 -11.47 4.87 15.36
CA GLU A 254 -11.96 3.52 15.66
C GLU A 254 -13.01 3.10 14.63
N ILE A 255 -13.01 1.81 14.28
CA ILE A 255 -14.05 1.21 13.46
C ILE A 255 -15.18 0.70 14.32
N SER A 256 -16.43 0.79 13.84
CA SER A 256 -17.59 0.27 14.55
C SER A 256 -18.58 -0.40 13.61
N THR A 257 -19.19 -1.49 14.06
CA THR A 257 -20.29 -2.15 13.35
C THR A 257 -21.24 -2.80 14.34
N ARG A 258 -22.45 -3.12 13.90
CA ARG A 258 -23.38 -3.89 14.71
C ARG A 258 -22.89 -5.34 14.83
N PRO A 259 -22.80 -5.92 16.04
CA PRO A 259 -22.30 -7.30 16.21
C PRO A 259 -22.97 -8.34 15.32
N PHE A 260 -24.26 -8.13 15.00
CA PHE A 260 -25.02 -9.04 14.14
C PHE A 260 -24.47 -9.14 12.72
N GLN A 261 -23.74 -8.16 12.25
CA GLN A 261 -23.04 -8.22 10.95
C GLN A 261 -22.00 -9.36 10.93
N LEU A 262 -21.29 -9.54 12.04
CA LEU A 262 -20.29 -10.61 12.19
C LEU A 262 -20.93 -11.95 12.58
N VAL A 263 -21.93 -11.92 13.46
CA VAL A 263 -22.69 -13.14 13.87
C VAL A 263 -23.32 -13.84 12.67
N THR A 264 -23.69 -13.08 11.63
CA THR A 264 -24.26 -13.64 10.40
C THR A 264 -23.22 -14.13 9.39
N GLY A 265 -21.95 -14.29 9.81
CA GLY A 265 -20.91 -14.98 9.05
C GLY A 265 -19.99 -14.09 8.21
N ARG A 266 -20.16 -12.75 8.24
CA ARG A 266 -19.20 -11.86 7.60
C ARG A 266 -17.87 -11.89 8.34
N VAL A 267 -16.79 -11.73 7.60
CA VAL A 267 -15.43 -11.61 8.13
C VAL A 267 -14.94 -10.18 7.91
N TRP A 268 -14.36 -9.58 8.96
CA TRP A 268 -13.65 -8.31 8.85
C TRP A 268 -12.17 -8.54 9.14
N ARG A 269 -11.32 -8.25 8.17
CA ARG A 269 -9.88 -8.54 8.22
C ARG A 269 -9.08 -7.31 7.79
N GLY A 270 -7.88 -7.16 8.32
CA GLY A 270 -6.90 -6.18 7.85
C GLY A 270 -5.77 -6.84 7.07
N THR A 271 -5.06 -6.03 6.32
CA THR A 271 -3.82 -6.42 5.63
C THR A 271 -2.79 -5.30 5.68
N ALA A 272 -1.53 -5.66 5.83
CA ALA A 272 -0.40 -4.76 5.65
C ALA A 272 0.47 -5.30 4.51
N PHE A 273 0.86 -4.42 3.57
CA PHE A 273 1.64 -4.79 2.39
C PHE A 273 0.99 -5.94 1.58
N GLY A 274 -0.34 -6.03 1.60
CA GLY A 274 -1.07 -7.11 0.94
C GLY A 274 -0.73 -8.52 1.43
N GLY A 275 -0.22 -8.68 2.65
CA GLY A 275 0.25 -9.98 3.13
C GLY A 275 1.50 -10.50 2.40
N CYS A 276 2.16 -9.67 1.60
CA CYS A 276 3.31 -10.05 0.78
C CYS A 276 4.58 -10.14 1.64
N LYS A 277 5.35 -11.20 1.46
CA LYS A 277 6.71 -11.34 1.96
C LYS A 277 7.68 -10.74 0.96
N GLY A 278 8.20 -9.53 1.27
CA GLY A 278 8.85 -8.68 0.29
C GLY A 278 10.07 -9.30 -0.37
N ARG A 279 11.01 -9.87 0.40
CA ARG A 279 12.24 -10.43 -0.17
C ARG A 279 11.99 -11.65 -1.05
N SER A 280 11.03 -12.49 -0.66
CA SER A 280 10.76 -13.75 -1.38
C SER A 280 9.76 -13.61 -2.52
N GLN A 281 8.79 -12.70 -2.45
CA GLN A 281 7.72 -12.59 -3.45
C GLN A 281 7.89 -11.44 -4.45
N LEU A 282 8.42 -10.29 -4.00
CA LEU A 282 8.49 -9.11 -4.84
C LEU A 282 9.37 -9.27 -6.08
N PRO A 283 10.51 -10.00 -6.06
CA PRO A 283 11.25 -10.27 -7.28
C PRO A 283 10.41 -10.97 -8.37
N GLY A 284 9.52 -11.90 -7.97
CA GLY A 284 8.59 -12.54 -8.91
C GLY A 284 7.55 -11.57 -9.49
N MET A 285 7.09 -10.58 -8.70
CA MET A 285 6.19 -9.55 -9.19
C MET A 285 6.88 -8.60 -10.19
N VAL A 286 8.18 -8.36 -10.03
CA VAL A 286 8.97 -7.63 -11.02
C VAL A 286 9.04 -8.39 -12.34
N GLU A 287 9.26 -9.71 -12.31
CA GLU A 287 9.22 -10.53 -13.54
C GLU A 287 7.82 -10.49 -14.16
N GLN A 288 6.75 -10.61 -13.39
CA GLN A 288 5.38 -10.49 -13.90
C GLN A 288 5.10 -9.14 -14.56
N TYR A 289 5.67 -8.04 -14.03
CA TYR A 289 5.63 -6.75 -14.71
C TYR A 289 6.41 -6.77 -16.03
N MET A 290 7.63 -7.32 -16.03
CA MET A 290 8.46 -7.43 -17.24
C MET A 290 7.80 -8.28 -18.34
N ASP A 291 7.00 -9.28 -17.94
CA ASP A 291 6.20 -10.13 -18.84
C ASP A 291 4.85 -9.49 -19.23
N GLY A 292 4.51 -8.32 -18.67
CA GLY A 292 3.27 -7.59 -18.97
C GLY A 292 2.02 -8.13 -18.25
N GLU A 293 2.18 -9.01 -17.27
CA GLU A 293 1.07 -9.53 -16.46
C GLU A 293 0.59 -8.51 -15.42
N ILE A 294 1.52 -7.71 -14.85
CA ILE A 294 1.22 -6.60 -13.95
C ILE A 294 1.43 -5.29 -14.72
N LYS A 295 0.45 -4.41 -14.66
CA LYS A 295 0.52 -3.07 -15.24
C LYS A 295 1.00 -2.09 -14.17
N ILE A 296 2.05 -1.33 -14.48
CA ILE A 296 2.63 -0.30 -13.61
C ILE A 296 2.62 1.06 -14.28
N ASP A 297 2.88 1.10 -15.59
CA ASP A 297 3.07 2.34 -16.36
C ASP A 297 1.87 3.27 -16.25
N GLU A 298 0.66 2.72 -16.21
CA GLU A 298 -0.60 3.45 -16.11
C GLU A 298 -0.78 4.18 -14.78
N PHE A 299 0.00 3.85 -13.76
CA PHE A 299 -0.03 4.50 -12.45
C PHE A 299 0.88 5.73 -12.36
N ILE A 300 1.80 5.89 -13.32
CA ILE A 300 2.76 6.99 -13.33
C ILE A 300 2.13 8.16 -14.08
N THR A 301 1.62 9.12 -13.33
CA THR A 301 0.96 10.30 -13.90
C THR A 301 1.91 11.47 -14.11
N TYR A 302 3.04 11.51 -13.37
CA TYR A 302 4.00 12.60 -13.44
C TYR A 302 5.40 12.14 -12.98
N THR A 303 6.44 12.74 -13.58
CA THR A 303 7.85 12.54 -13.18
C THR A 303 8.50 13.90 -12.90
N MET A 304 9.21 13.99 -11.78
CA MET A 304 9.92 15.22 -11.37
C MET A 304 11.27 14.89 -10.73
N PRO A 305 12.26 15.78 -10.80
CA PRO A 305 13.50 15.66 -10.04
C PRO A 305 13.26 15.66 -8.53
N LEU A 306 14.16 15.03 -7.78
CA LEU A 306 14.08 14.97 -6.31
C LEU A 306 14.09 16.38 -5.68
N ASP A 307 14.89 17.30 -6.23
CA ASP A 307 14.98 18.70 -5.79
C ASP A 307 13.67 19.48 -5.96
N ASP A 308 12.79 19.00 -6.81
CA ASP A 308 11.46 19.59 -7.03
C ASP A 308 10.42 19.12 -6.02
N ILE A 309 10.74 18.19 -5.14
CA ILE A 309 9.92 17.83 -3.98
C ILE A 309 10.05 18.96 -2.94
N ASN A 310 9.50 20.12 -3.29
CA ASN A 310 9.50 21.31 -2.46
C ASN A 310 8.08 21.52 -1.89
N PRO A 311 7.95 21.84 -0.58
CA PRO A 311 6.68 22.20 0.03
C PRO A 311 5.92 23.31 -0.72
N ASP A 312 6.64 24.26 -1.34
CA ASP A 312 6.03 25.36 -2.07
C ASP A 312 5.36 24.94 -3.41
N LYS A 313 5.55 23.68 -3.84
CA LYS A 313 4.92 23.10 -5.05
C LYS A 313 3.69 22.23 -4.75
N PHE A 314 3.13 22.32 -3.57
CA PHE A 314 1.93 21.57 -3.19
C PHE A 314 0.69 21.92 -4.02
N GLU A 315 0.62 23.13 -4.59
CA GLU A 315 -0.45 23.48 -5.52
C GLU A 315 -0.48 22.55 -6.74
N LEU A 316 0.70 22.17 -7.25
CA LEU A 316 0.79 21.20 -8.34
C LEU A 316 0.32 19.81 -7.91
N ALA A 317 0.65 19.38 -6.68
CA ALA A 317 0.17 18.10 -6.15
C ALA A 317 -1.35 18.08 -6.01
N MET A 318 -1.97 19.19 -5.62
CA MET A 318 -3.45 19.34 -5.58
C MET A 318 -4.06 19.28 -6.97
N GLN A 319 -3.47 19.97 -7.96
CA GLN A 319 -3.90 19.91 -9.36
C GLN A 319 -3.81 18.50 -9.95
N LEU A 320 -2.87 17.69 -9.45
CA LEU A 320 -2.67 16.30 -9.84
C LEU A 320 -3.51 15.29 -9.00
N GLY A 321 -4.46 15.78 -8.21
CA GLY A 321 -5.43 14.95 -7.49
C GLY A 321 -5.06 14.60 -6.05
N ALA A 322 -4.06 15.26 -5.45
CA ALA A 322 -3.88 15.19 -4.00
C ALA A 322 -5.06 15.89 -3.30
N THR A 323 -5.65 15.24 -2.29
CA THR A 323 -6.80 15.79 -1.57
C THR A 323 -6.41 16.82 -0.52
N ASP A 324 -5.17 16.74 -0.01
CA ASP A 324 -4.64 17.65 1.01
C ASP A 324 -3.14 17.90 0.83
N THR A 325 -2.69 19.10 1.15
CA THR A 325 -1.29 19.48 1.21
C THR A 325 -0.98 20.14 2.55
N VAL A 326 0.15 19.75 3.17
CA VAL A 326 0.63 20.36 4.42
C VAL A 326 1.98 21.02 4.15
N ASN A 327 2.10 22.30 4.51
CA ASN A 327 3.36 23.01 4.42
C ASN A 327 4.18 22.73 5.69
N PRO A 328 5.37 22.11 5.62
CA PRO A 328 6.22 21.87 6.79
C PRO A 328 6.60 23.15 7.56
N ARG A 329 6.57 24.32 6.91
CA ARG A 329 6.84 25.62 7.56
C ARG A 329 5.75 26.06 8.53
N ASP A 330 4.54 25.46 8.43
CA ASP A 330 3.42 25.77 9.32
C ASP A 330 3.58 25.10 10.71
N TYR A 331 4.62 24.28 10.89
CA TYR A 331 4.95 23.58 12.14
C TYR A 331 6.20 24.10 12.86
N ASP A 332 6.83 25.17 12.35
CA ASP A 332 7.90 25.90 13.05
C ASP A 332 7.28 26.90 14.06
N ALA A 333 6.76 26.35 15.17
CA ALA A 333 6.39 27.16 16.34
C ALA A 333 6.78 26.44 17.64
#